data_edab9145b61d4f4b0d69d30022724924
#
_entry.id   edab9145b61d4f4b0d69d30022724924
#
_cell.length_a   1.000
_cell.length_b   1.000
_cell.length_c   1.000
_cell.angle_alpha   90.00
_cell.angle_beta   90.00
_cell.angle_gamma   90.00
#
_symmetry.space_group_name_H-M   'P 1'
#
loop_
_entity.id
_entity.type
_entity.pdbx_description
1 polymer ?
#
loop_
_entity_poly.entity_id
_entity_poly.type
_entity_poly.pdbx_seq_one_letter_code
_entity_poly.pdbx_strand_id
1 'polypeptide(L)'
;MEPYRAAMTVERCLGPAPPASPTAVAANPPKEMLAGKRKLAGHIGVYAFVIVPLLTLLTLAAPAVIGGLVTWSWWGAVTGFFWAGLVRVALLHHVTWSVNSICHMLGERPFASRDRSANFWPMAILSMGESWHNLHHADPTCARHGVKPGQVDVSARLIWIFEGLGWVHEVRWPSPDRLARISVAR
;
A
#
# COMPACT_ATOMS: atom_id res chain seq x y z
N MET A 1 44.37 21.98 -42.66
CA MET A 1 45.22 21.53 -41.52
C MET A 1 44.95 22.47 -40.36
N GLU A 2 43.90 22.27 -39.60
CA GLU A 2 43.78 22.78 -38.22
C GLU A 2 42.42 22.45 -37.61
N PRO A 3 42.19 21.20 -37.20
CA PRO A 3 41.28 21.02 -36.07
C PRO A 3 41.88 20.16 -34.91
N TYR A 4 43.20 19.89 -34.93
CA TYR A 4 43.79 18.96 -33.93
C TYR A 4 44.44 19.65 -32.72
N ARG A 5 44.44 20.99 -32.65
CA ARG A 5 45.05 21.75 -31.54
C ARG A 5 44.11 22.16 -30.42
N ALA A 6 42.79 22.03 -30.60
CA ALA A 6 41.81 22.40 -29.56
C ALA A 6 41.49 21.31 -28.52
N ALA A 7 41.84 20.05 -28.83
CA ALA A 7 41.53 18.94 -27.91
C ALA A 7 42.58 18.70 -26.80
N MET A 8 43.79 19.29 -26.92
CA MET A 8 44.87 19.08 -25.93
C MET A 8 44.90 20.07 -24.77
N THR A 9 44.01 21.06 -24.71
CA THR A 9 44.07 22.13 -23.71
C THR A 9 43.11 21.93 -22.52
N VAL A 10 42.18 21.00 -22.60
CA VAL A 10 41.19 20.77 -21.52
C VAL A 10 41.66 19.74 -20.49
N GLU A 11 42.51 18.79 -20.90
CA GLU A 11 43.02 17.76 -19.97
C GLU A 11 44.14 18.25 -19.02
N ARG A 12 44.69 19.42 -19.24
CA ARG A 12 45.79 19.94 -18.41
C ARG A 12 45.34 20.78 -17.21
N CYS A 13 44.04 21.07 -17.11
CA CYS A 13 43.47 21.84 -15.98
C CYS A 13 42.83 20.99 -14.88
N LEU A 14 42.65 19.70 -15.12
CA LEU A 14 42.19 18.78 -14.09
C LEU A 14 43.39 18.01 -13.56
N GLY A 15 44.07 18.58 -12.57
CA GLY A 15 45.05 17.84 -11.78
C GLY A 15 44.45 16.54 -11.25
N PRO A 16 45.28 15.52 -10.93
CA PRO A 16 44.78 14.28 -10.37
C PRO A 16 43.89 14.59 -9.14
N ALA A 17 42.70 13.97 -9.11
CA ALA A 17 41.82 14.11 -7.98
C ALA A 17 42.56 13.80 -6.67
N PRO A 18 42.45 14.63 -5.65
CA PRO A 18 43.15 14.37 -4.40
C PRO A 18 42.74 12.99 -3.89
N PRO A 19 43.69 12.19 -3.36
CA PRO A 19 43.38 10.89 -2.80
C PRO A 19 42.31 11.06 -1.76
N ALA A 20 41.23 10.24 -1.83
CA ALA A 20 40.19 10.24 -0.87
C ALA A 20 40.81 10.10 0.53
N SER A 21 40.57 11.09 1.40
CA SER A 21 41.10 11.12 2.75
C SER A 21 40.65 9.86 3.50
N PRO A 22 41.58 9.06 4.07
CA PRO A 22 41.24 7.79 4.72
C PRO A 22 40.53 7.93 6.06
N THR A 23 40.16 9.14 6.46
CA THR A 23 39.50 9.42 7.74
C THR A 23 38.21 10.21 7.57
N ALA A 24 37.27 9.64 6.84
CA ALA A 24 35.87 9.92 7.17
C ALA A 24 35.55 9.08 8.42
N VAL A 25 36.10 9.49 9.57
CA VAL A 25 35.56 9.10 10.88
C VAL A 25 34.06 9.38 10.78
N ALA A 26 33.25 8.34 10.95
CA ALA A 26 31.80 8.44 10.89
C ALA A 26 31.38 9.58 11.82
N ALA A 27 31.12 10.75 11.24
CA ALA A 27 30.71 11.90 12.01
C ALA A 27 29.43 11.50 12.75
N ASN A 28 29.42 11.68 14.06
CA ASN A 28 28.23 11.41 14.87
C ASN A 28 27.02 12.12 14.23
N PRO A 29 25.92 11.38 13.98
CA PRO A 29 24.77 11.97 13.32
C PRO A 29 24.29 13.22 14.08
N PRO A 30 23.85 14.28 13.40
CA PRO A 30 23.37 15.50 14.01
C PRO A 30 22.36 15.21 15.11
N LYS A 31 22.43 15.93 16.23
CA LYS A 31 21.52 15.73 17.39
C LYS A 31 20.04 15.76 17.00
N GLU A 32 19.67 16.57 16.01
CA GLU A 32 18.33 16.67 15.45
C GLU A 32 17.87 15.36 14.77
N MET A 33 18.78 14.70 14.05
CA MET A 33 18.50 13.41 13.42
C MET A 33 18.30 12.31 14.48
N LEU A 34 19.08 12.33 15.56
CA LEU A 34 18.90 11.42 16.70
C LEU A 34 17.58 11.67 17.44
N ALA A 35 17.22 12.94 17.64
CA ALA A 35 15.93 13.32 18.23
C ALA A 35 14.75 12.86 17.37
N GLY A 36 14.83 13.03 16.05
CA GLY A 36 13.84 12.52 15.10
C GLY A 36 13.68 11.00 15.15
N LYS A 37 14.79 10.27 15.18
CA LYS A 37 14.77 8.80 15.32
C LYS A 37 14.16 8.33 16.65
N ARG A 38 14.45 9.03 17.76
CA ARG A 38 13.86 8.73 19.08
C ARG A 38 12.35 8.97 19.09
N LYS A 39 11.87 10.09 18.51
CA LYS A 39 10.43 10.36 18.37
C LYS A 39 9.75 9.28 17.53
N LEU A 40 10.31 8.94 16.37
CA LEU A 40 9.80 7.88 15.51
C LEU A 40 9.74 6.54 16.24
N ALA A 41 10.81 6.13 16.94
CA ALA A 41 10.84 4.90 17.73
C ALA A 41 9.76 4.90 18.83
N GLY A 42 9.55 6.03 19.50
CA GLY A 42 8.47 6.19 20.48
C GLY A 42 7.08 5.98 19.86
N HIS A 43 6.80 6.60 18.71
CA HIS A 43 5.53 6.41 18.01
C HIS A 43 5.33 4.96 17.55
N ILE A 44 6.39 4.33 17.00
CA ILE A 44 6.34 2.91 16.60
C ILE A 44 6.07 2.03 17.83
N GLY A 45 6.73 2.31 18.96
CA GLY A 45 6.51 1.57 20.20
C GLY A 45 5.07 1.69 20.70
N VAL A 46 4.51 2.89 20.77
CA VAL A 46 3.09 3.10 21.17
C VAL A 46 2.17 2.40 20.19
N TYR A 47 2.41 2.52 18.89
CA TYR A 47 1.57 1.86 17.89
C TYR A 47 1.61 0.34 18.05
N ALA A 48 2.80 -0.26 18.12
CA ALA A 48 2.98 -1.71 18.19
C ALA A 48 2.50 -2.33 19.51
N PHE A 49 2.75 -1.66 20.66
CA PHE A 49 2.49 -2.25 21.96
C PHE A 49 1.19 -1.78 22.63
N VAL A 50 0.57 -0.72 22.13
CA VAL A 50 -0.69 -0.19 22.70
C VAL A 50 -1.80 -0.23 21.66
N ILE A 51 -1.64 0.47 20.54
CA ILE A 51 -2.73 0.65 19.57
C ILE A 51 -3.10 -0.67 18.89
N VAL A 52 -2.12 -1.41 18.36
CA VAL A 52 -2.39 -2.67 17.66
C VAL A 52 -3.02 -3.73 18.57
N PRO A 53 -2.49 -4.02 19.79
CA PRO A 53 -3.13 -4.95 20.71
C PRO A 53 -4.52 -4.51 21.12
N LEU A 54 -4.73 -3.22 21.41
CA LEU A 54 -6.03 -2.68 21.78
C LEU A 54 -7.06 -2.86 20.66
N LEU A 55 -6.71 -2.50 19.43
CA LEU A 55 -7.59 -2.69 18.27
C LEU A 55 -7.87 -4.16 18.00
N THR A 56 -6.88 -5.04 18.18
CA THR A 56 -7.06 -6.49 18.04
C THR A 56 -8.04 -7.03 19.08
N LEU A 57 -7.86 -6.65 20.35
CA LEU A 57 -8.78 -7.04 21.41
C LEU A 57 -10.20 -6.53 21.17
N LEU A 58 -10.34 -5.27 20.79
CA LEU A 58 -11.64 -4.67 20.46
C LEU A 58 -12.31 -5.38 19.27
N THR A 59 -11.53 -5.70 18.24
CA THR A 59 -12.00 -6.40 17.03
C THR A 59 -12.54 -7.80 17.36
N LEU A 60 -11.99 -8.47 18.37
CA LEU A 60 -12.45 -9.78 18.82
C LEU A 60 -13.56 -9.68 19.88
N ALA A 61 -13.47 -8.73 20.81
CA ALA A 61 -14.41 -8.60 21.91
C ALA A 61 -15.75 -7.98 21.48
N ALA A 62 -15.73 -6.99 20.60
CA ALA A 62 -16.96 -6.31 20.19
C ALA A 62 -18.02 -7.26 19.58
N PRO A 63 -17.69 -8.18 18.67
CA PRO A 63 -18.67 -9.15 18.17
C PRO A 63 -19.24 -10.06 19.27
N ALA A 64 -18.42 -10.45 20.24
CA ALA A 64 -18.88 -11.24 21.38
C ALA A 64 -19.90 -10.49 22.24
N VAL A 65 -19.58 -9.23 22.58
CA VAL A 65 -20.48 -8.37 23.37
C VAL A 65 -21.78 -8.12 22.62
N ILE A 66 -21.69 -7.76 21.33
CA ILE A 66 -22.89 -7.53 20.51
C ILE A 66 -23.73 -8.79 20.40
N GLY A 67 -23.12 -9.94 20.10
CA GLY A 67 -23.83 -11.23 20.01
C GLY A 67 -24.52 -11.61 21.31
N GLY A 68 -23.86 -11.43 22.44
CA GLY A 68 -24.41 -11.67 23.76
C GLY A 68 -25.61 -10.76 24.10
N LEU A 69 -25.47 -9.46 23.81
CA LEU A 69 -26.51 -8.46 24.06
C LEU A 69 -27.74 -8.65 23.15
N VAL A 70 -27.55 -8.91 21.87
CA VAL A 70 -28.63 -9.09 20.90
C VAL A 70 -29.44 -10.35 21.19
N THR A 71 -28.77 -11.42 21.59
CA THR A 71 -29.45 -12.71 21.84
C THR A 71 -29.78 -12.95 23.31
N TRP A 72 -29.33 -12.07 24.21
CA TRP A 72 -29.45 -12.25 25.68
C TRP A 72 -28.94 -13.62 26.13
N SER A 73 -27.91 -14.14 25.48
CA SER A 73 -27.43 -15.50 25.66
C SER A 73 -25.91 -15.58 25.63
N TRP A 74 -25.35 -16.37 26.50
CA TRP A 74 -23.95 -16.77 26.48
C TRP A 74 -23.53 -17.38 25.12
N TRP A 75 -24.39 -18.21 24.51
CA TRP A 75 -24.16 -18.79 23.21
C TRP A 75 -24.08 -17.74 22.10
N GLY A 76 -24.85 -16.67 22.20
CA GLY A 76 -24.73 -15.54 21.28
C GLY A 76 -23.39 -14.84 21.39
N ALA A 77 -22.85 -14.70 22.61
CA ALA A 77 -21.50 -14.15 22.79
C ALA A 77 -20.41 -15.07 22.19
N VAL A 78 -20.51 -16.38 22.44
CA VAL A 78 -19.56 -17.37 21.90
C VAL A 78 -19.59 -17.42 20.37
N THR A 79 -20.79 -17.47 19.77
CA THR A 79 -20.94 -17.48 18.31
C THR A 79 -20.49 -16.17 17.67
N GLY A 80 -20.77 -15.03 18.29
CA GLY A 80 -20.28 -13.72 17.89
C GLY A 80 -18.75 -13.65 17.91
N PHE A 81 -18.13 -14.10 18.99
CA PHE A 81 -16.67 -14.18 19.09
C PHE A 81 -16.08 -15.09 18.01
N PHE A 82 -16.60 -16.30 17.84
CA PHE A 82 -16.06 -17.28 16.92
C PHE A 82 -16.23 -16.83 15.46
N TRP A 83 -17.44 -16.54 15.01
CA TRP A 83 -17.70 -16.24 13.60
C TRP A 83 -17.32 -14.83 13.21
N ALA A 84 -17.84 -13.82 13.92
CA ALA A 84 -17.61 -12.42 13.58
C ALA A 84 -16.29 -11.86 14.16
N GLY A 85 -15.70 -12.54 15.13
CA GLY A 85 -14.35 -12.28 15.62
C GLY A 85 -13.31 -13.11 14.85
N LEU A 86 -13.07 -14.34 15.28
CA LEU A 86 -11.94 -15.16 14.82
C LEU A 86 -12.01 -15.52 13.34
N VAL A 87 -13.13 -16.09 12.87
CA VAL A 87 -13.26 -16.56 11.49
C VAL A 87 -13.15 -15.39 10.51
N ARG A 88 -13.82 -14.27 10.81
CA ARG A 88 -13.74 -13.05 10.00
C ARG A 88 -12.31 -12.51 9.92
N VAL A 89 -11.60 -12.42 11.04
CA VAL A 89 -10.21 -11.91 11.06
C VAL A 89 -9.28 -12.84 10.28
N ALA A 90 -9.39 -14.16 10.50
CA ALA A 90 -8.61 -15.14 9.76
C ALA A 90 -8.87 -15.05 8.24
N LEU A 91 -10.13 -14.99 7.83
CA LEU A 91 -10.51 -14.86 6.41
C LEU A 91 -9.96 -13.57 5.79
N LEU A 92 -10.12 -12.44 6.49
CA LEU A 92 -9.61 -11.14 6.02
C LEU A 92 -8.10 -11.19 5.78
N HIS A 93 -7.32 -11.74 6.73
CA HIS A 93 -5.87 -11.87 6.57
C HIS A 93 -5.51 -12.79 5.40
N HIS A 94 -6.18 -13.94 5.26
CA HIS A 94 -5.93 -14.85 4.15
C HIS A 94 -6.23 -14.21 2.79
N VAL A 95 -7.34 -13.50 2.65
CA VAL A 95 -7.67 -12.78 1.42
C VAL A 95 -6.63 -11.71 1.12
N THR A 96 -6.26 -10.88 2.10
CA THR A 96 -5.27 -9.81 1.92
C THR A 96 -3.89 -10.37 1.52
N TRP A 97 -3.41 -11.41 2.20
CA TRP A 97 -2.14 -12.05 1.86
C TRP A 97 -2.19 -12.74 0.50
N SER A 98 -3.32 -13.34 0.15
CA SER A 98 -3.52 -13.95 -1.17
C SER A 98 -3.48 -12.91 -2.28
N VAL A 99 -4.07 -11.74 -2.11
CA VAL A 99 -3.94 -10.63 -3.07
C VAL A 99 -2.47 -10.25 -3.23
N ASN A 100 -1.75 -10.03 -2.13
CA ASN A 100 -0.34 -9.64 -2.19
C ASN A 100 0.57 -10.76 -2.77
N SER A 101 0.23 -12.02 -2.61
CA SER A 101 1.04 -13.13 -3.14
C SER A 101 0.64 -13.49 -4.57
N ILE A 102 -0.63 -13.82 -4.79
CA ILE A 102 -1.13 -14.34 -6.08
C ILE A 102 -1.08 -13.26 -7.15
N CYS A 103 -1.52 -12.03 -6.85
CA CYS A 103 -1.50 -10.94 -7.82
C CYS A 103 -0.09 -10.42 -8.14
N HIS A 104 0.95 -10.87 -7.46
CA HIS A 104 2.34 -10.63 -7.85
C HIS A 104 2.97 -11.80 -8.62
N MET A 105 2.24 -12.92 -8.79
CA MET A 105 2.69 -14.11 -9.51
C MET A 105 1.87 -14.39 -10.76
N LEU A 106 0.56 -14.18 -10.71
CA LEU A 106 -0.40 -14.57 -11.74
C LEU A 106 -1.32 -13.41 -12.11
N GLY A 107 -1.68 -13.33 -13.40
CA GLY A 107 -2.68 -12.40 -13.90
C GLY A 107 -2.21 -11.50 -15.03
N GLU A 108 -3.09 -10.58 -15.44
CA GLU A 108 -2.83 -9.62 -16.51
C GLU A 108 -2.20 -8.33 -15.98
N ARG A 109 -1.32 -7.73 -16.78
CA ARG A 109 -0.64 -6.47 -16.46
C ARG A 109 -0.92 -5.41 -17.51
N PRO A 110 -2.13 -4.82 -17.50
CA PRO A 110 -2.50 -3.80 -18.50
C PRO A 110 -1.84 -2.45 -18.28
N PHE A 111 -1.32 -2.18 -17.09
CA PHE A 111 -0.70 -0.91 -16.73
C PHE A 111 0.77 -1.09 -16.36
N ALA A 112 1.58 -0.08 -16.67
CA ALA A 112 2.99 -0.05 -16.33
C ALA A 112 3.19 0.17 -14.83
N SER A 113 3.52 -0.87 -14.10
CA SER A 113 3.92 -0.81 -12.69
C SER A 113 5.41 -1.11 -12.55
N ARG A 114 6.02 -0.60 -11.47
CA ARG A 114 7.45 -0.82 -11.19
C ARG A 114 7.78 -2.23 -10.72
N ASP A 115 6.77 -2.97 -10.34
CA ASP A 115 6.86 -4.33 -9.80
C ASP A 115 6.13 -5.34 -10.67
N ARG A 116 5.91 -6.54 -10.14
CA ARG A 116 5.24 -7.64 -10.84
C ARG A 116 3.73 -7.71 -10.57
N SER A 117 3.12 -6.65 -10.03
CA SER A 117 1.69 -6.61 -9.77
C SER A 117 0.86 -6.88 -11.03
N ALA A 118 -0.18 -7.69 -10.87
CA ALA A 118 -1.06 -8.15 -11.93
C ALA A 118 -2.52 -8.16 -11.45
N ASN A 119 -3.45 -8.19 -12.38
CA ASN A 119 -4.87 -8.32 -12.12
C ASN A 119 -5.27 -9.80 -12.16
N PHE A 120 -5.83 -10.32 -11.09
CA PHE A 120 -6.27 -11.72 -11.00
C PHE A 120 -7.77 -11.80 -10.71
N TRP A 121 -8.59 -11.92 -11.77
CA TRP A 121 -10.04 -11.86 -11.71
C TRP A 121 -10.72 -12.87 -10.75
N PRO A 122 -10.20 -14.13 -10.54
CA PRO A 122 -10.89 -15.07 -9.67
C PRO A 122 -11.01 -14.59 -8.21
N MET A 123 -10.12 -13.72 -7.79
CA MET A 123 -10.15 -13.15 -6.44
C MET A 123 -10.93 -11.84 -6.33
N ALA A 124 -11.41 -11.26 -7.42
CA ALA A 124 -12.00 -9.92 -7.41
C ALA A 124 -13.21 -9.79 -6.48
N ILE A 125 -14.05 -10.83 -6.39
CA ILE A 125 -15.23 -10.83 -5.51
C ILE A 125 -14.80 -10.96 -4.05
N LEU A 126 -13.94 -11.93 -3.73
CA LEU A 126 -13.48 -12.18 -2.36
C LEU A 126 -12.68 -11.02 -1.79
N SER A 127 -11.91 -10.34 -2.63
CA SER A 127 -11.09 -9.19 -2.26
C SER A 127 -11.82 -7.84 -2.42
N MET A 128 -13.11 -7.83 -2.70
CA MET A 128 -13.90 -6.62 -2.92
C MET A 128 -13.36 -5.68 -4.03
N GLY A 129 -12.57 -6.22 -4.96
CA GLY A 129 -11.94 -5.48 -6.06
C GLY A 129 -10.43 -5.26 -5.90
N GLU A 130 -9.84 -5.55 -4.74
CA GLU A 130 -8.40 -5.34 -4.50
C GLU A 130 -7.49 -6.19 -5.39
N SER A 131 -8.00 -7.28 -5.97
CA SER A 131 -7.25 -8.12 -6.92
C SER A 131 -7.11 -7.52 -8.32
N TRP A 132 -7.71 -6.36 -8.60
CA TRP A 132 -7.34 -5.50 -9.74
C TRP A 132 -6.04 -4.73 -9.41
N HIS A 133 -5.06 -5.47 -8.96
CA HIS A 133 -3.89 -5.02 -8.21
C HIS A 133 -2.85 -4.29 -9.05
N ASN A 134 -2.84 -4.51 -10.37
CA ASN A 134 -1.90 -3.85 -11.26
C ASN A 134 -2.16 -2.33 -11.35
N LEU A 135 -3.43 -1.89 -11.41
CA LEU A 135 -3.72 -0.45 -11.40
C LEU A 135 -3.40 0.18 -10.03
N HIS A 136 -3.67 -0.52 -8.94
CA HIS A 136 -3.29 -0.05 -7.60
C HIS A 136 -1.79 0.27 -7.51
N HIS A 137 -0.94 -0.60 -8.05
CA HIS A 137 0.52 -0.38 -8.07
C HIS A 137 0.99 0.63 -9.12
N ALA A 138 0.29 0.75 -10.25
CA ALA A 138 0.61 1.76 -11.27
C ALA A 138 0.16 3.16 -10.87
N ASP A 139 -0.93 3.27 -10.10
CA ASP A 139 -1.53 4.51 -9.61
C ASP A 139 -2.14 4.33 -8.21
N PRO A 140 -1.31 4.33 -7.15
CA PRO A 140 -1.75 4.05 -5.78
C PRO A 140 -2.73 5.09 -5.21
N THR A 141 -2.90 6.23 -5.87
CA THR A 141 -3.81 7.30 -5.42
C THR A 141 -5.19 7.22 -6.05
N CYS A 142 -5.42 6.27 -6.97
CA CYS A 142 -6.69 6.06 -7.62
C CYS A 142 -7.65 5.28 -6.70
N ALA A 143 -8.85 5.78 -6.52
CA ALA A 143 -9.87 5.14 -5.67
C ALA A 143 -10.55 3.93 -6.30
N ARG A 144 -10.33 3.68 -7.60
CA ARG A 144 -10.91 2.56 -8.33
C ARG A 144 -9.82 1.75 -9.01
N HIS A 145 -9.80 0.46 -8.76
CA HIS A 145 -8.82 -0.47 -9.30
C HIS A 145 -9.36 -1.23 -10.54
N GLY A 146 -10.63 -1.60 -10.53
CA GLY A 146 -11.31 -2.26 -11.63
C GLY A 146 -11.88 -1.27 -12.65
N VAL A 147 -11.12 -0.95 -13.71
CA VAL A 147 -11.48 0.11 -14.68
C VAL A 147 -11.97 -0.40 -16.03
N LYS A 148 -11.77 -1.67 -16.35
CA LYS A 148 -12.27 -2.27 -17.59
C LYS A 148 -13.73 -2.73 -17.44
N PRO A 149 -14.51 -2.80 -18.54
CA PRO A 149 -15.84 -3.38 -18.51
C PRO A 149 -15.84 -4.78 -17.90
N GLY A 150 -16.81 -5.07 -17.03
CA GLY A 150 -16.92 -6.37 -16.35
C GLY A 150 -16.03 -6.54 -15.12
N GLN A 151 -15.15 -5.61 -14.83
CA GLN A 151 -14.35 -5.63 -13.60
C GLN A 151 -15.18 -5.14 -12.40
N VAL A 152 -15.55 -6.08 -11.53
CA VAL A 152 -16.28 -5.79 -10.31
C VAL A 152 -15.32 -5.25 -9.27
N ASP A 153 -15.59 -4.04 -8.78
CA ASP A 153 -14.83 -3.35 -7.74
C ASP A 153 -15.83 -2.81 -6.71
N VAL A 154 -16.03 -3.58 -5.66
CA VAL A 154 -17.01 -3.28 -4.60
C VAL A 154 -16.50 -2.13 -3.73
N SER A 155 -15.20 -2.10 -3.43
CA SER A 155 -14.57 -1.04 -2.63
C SER A 155 -14.78 0.32 -3.29
N ALA A 156 -14.56 0.44 -4.59
CA ALA A 156 -14.79 1.67 -5.32
C ALA A 156 -16.26 2.09 -5.33
N ARG A 157 -17.20 1.15 -5.36
CA ARG A 157 -18.64 1.44 -5.27
C ARG A 157 -19.02 2.02 -3.92
N LEU A 158 -18.46 1.47 -2.84
CA LEU A 158 -18.69 2.00 -1.48
C LEU A 158 -18.12 3.41 -1.32
N ILE A 159 -16.89 3.65 -1.83
CA ILE A 159 -16.28 4.98 -1.81
C ILE A 159 -17.15 5.98 -2.57
N TRP A 160 -17.66 5.61 -3.75
CA TRP A 160 -18.56 6.45 -4.54
C TRP A 160 -19.86 6.80 -3.80
N ILE A 161 -20.46 5.83 -3.09
CA ILE A 161 -21.64 6.07 -2.24
C ILE A 161 -21.29 7.04 -1.10
N PHE A 162 -20.18 6.85 -0.43
CA PHE A 162 -19.76 7.71 0.69
C PHE A 162 -19.41 9.13 0.21
N GLU A 163 -18.84 9.28 -0.97
CA GLU A 163 -18.63 10.60 -1.61
C GLU A 163 -19.97 11.28 -1.91
N GLY A 164 -20.93 10.53 -2.46
CA GLY A 164 -22.31 11.04 -2.70
C GLY A 164 -23.07 11.45 -1.43
N LEU A 165 -22.76 10.82 -0.29
CA LEU A 165 -23.30 11.16 1.03
C LEU A 165 -22.54 12.31 1.71
N GLY A 166 -21.43 12.80 1.11
CA GLY A 166 -20.59 13.85 1.67
C GLY A 166 -19.72 13.39 2.86
N TRP A 167 -19.52 12.08 3.02
CA TRP A 167 -18.68 11.51 4.09
C TRP A 167 -17.21 11.43 3.70
N VAL A 168 -16.94 11.42 2.39
CA VAL A 168 -15.58 11.37 1.83
C VAL A 168 -15.45 12.49 0.79
N HIS A 169 -14.29 13.16 0.76
CA HIS A 169 -14.02 14.29 -0.11
C HIS A 169 -12.73 14.09 -0.89
N GLU A 170 -12.56 14.83 -1.98
CA GLU A 170 -11.35 14.84 -2.81
C GLU A 170 -10.95 13.46 -3.35
N VAL A 171 -11.93 12.61 -3.67
CA VAL A 171 -11.68 11.28 -4.21
C VAL A 171 -11.09 11.35 -5.60
N ARG A 172 -9.97 10.67 -5.81
CA ARG A 172 -9.32 10.62 -7.13
C ARG A 172 -9.83 9.46 -7.96
N TRP A 173 -10.79 9.75 -8.81
CA TRP A 173 -11.31 8.79 -9.78
C TRP A 173 -10.39 8.66 -11.01
N PRO A 174 -10.38 7.49 -11.69
CA PRO A 174 -9.60 7.30 -12.90
C PRO A 174 -10.16 8.17 -14.03
N SER A 175 -9.28 8.91 -14.73
CA SER A 175 -9.62 9.63 -15.95
C SER A 175 -9.05 8.92 -17.18
N PRO A 176 -9.69 9.03 -18.37
CA PRO A 176 -9.18 8.42 -19.59
C PRO A 176 -7.72 8.81 -19.91
N ASP A 177 -7.38 10.09 -19.76
CA ASP A 177 -6.03 10.60 -20.03
C ASP A 177 -4.99 10.03 -19.07
N ARG A 178 -5.37 9.86 -17.81
CA ARG A 178 -4.49 9.27 -16.78
C ARG A 178 -4.25 7.78 -17.04
N LEU A 179 -5.31 7.05 -17.37
CA LEU A 179 -5.20 5.64 -17.71
C LEU A 179 -4.39 5.42 -19.00
N ALA A 180 -4.58 6.27 -20.03
CA ALA A 180 -3.84 6.19 -21.28
C ALA A 180 -2.32 6.34 -21.06
N ARG A 181 -1.90 7.27 -20.17
CA ARG A 181 -0.48 7.50 -19.88
C ARG A 181 0.23 6.31 -19.21
N ILE A 182 -0.48 5.53 -18.44
CA ILE A 182 0.09 4.39 -17.69
C ILE A 182 -0.22 3.04 -18.34
N SER A 183 -1.03 3.01 -19.39
CA SER A 183 -1.34 1.78 -20.12
C SER A 183 -0.11 1.25 -20.86
N VAL A 184 0.08 -0.07 -20.81
CA VAL A 184 1.11 -0.74 -21.61
C VAL A 184 0.61 -0.79 -23.05
N ALA A 185 1.40 -0.25 -24.01
CA ALA A 185 1.12 -0.40 -25.42
C ALA A 185 1.08 -1.89 -25.80
N ARG A 186 0.03 -2.32 -26.47
CA ARG A 186 -0.09 -3.67 -27.01
C ARG A 186 0.62 -3.77 -28.34
#